data_b0d48ed34f47e8f9ff454236d279d471
#
_entry.id   b0d48ed34f47e8f9ff454236d279d471
#
_cell.length_a   1.000
_cell.length_b   1.000
_cell.length_c   1.000
_cell.angle_alpha   90.00
_cell.angle_beta   90.00
_cell.angle_gamma   90.00
#
_symmetry.space_group_name_H-M   'P 1'
#
loop_
_entity.id
_entity.type
_entity.pdbx_description
1 polymer ?
#
loop_
_entity_poly.entity_id
_entity_poly.type
_entity_poly.pdbx_seq_one_letter_code
_entity_poly.pdbx_strand_id
1 'polypeptide(L)'
;GGSVVHLTTGDSQLGRAEPIEDSARVISRMVDLVMIRTYEHTKIERFAAHSRVPVINGLTNEYHPCQILADIFTYIEHRGSKDGTGNLTDCLKGKTVAWVGDGNNMANTWLQAAEMLGFTVHLSTPSGYEVDHSIAGVRSSDSYKVFKDPMEACAGADLVTTDVWTSM
;
A
#
# COMPACT_ATOMS: atom_id res chain seq x y z
N GLY A 1 0.90 13.15 22.20
CA GLY A 1 0.67 11.78 22.55
C GLY A 1 -0.80 11.42 22.50
N GLY A 2 -1.13 10.25 21.97
CA GLY A 2 -2.47 9.68 21.98
C GLY A 2 -2.49 8.40 22.81
N SER A 3 -3.70 7.89 23.08
CA SER A 3 -3.92 6.58 23.69
C SER A 3 -4.28 5.58 22.58
N VAL A 4 -3.86 4.32 22.72
CA VAL A 4 -4.15 3.25 21.76
C VAL A 4 -4.96 2.17 22.44
N VAL A 5 -6.04 1.75 21.80
CA VAL A 5 -6.81 0.55 22.13
C VAL A 5 -6.50 -0.50 21.08
N HIS A 6 -5.90 -1.61 21.49
CA HIS A 6 -5.59 -2.73 20.61
C HIS A 6 -6.68 -3.79 20.75
N LEU A 7 -7.32 -4.15 19.62
CA LEU A 7 -8.35 -5.18 19.55
C LEU A 7 -7.87 -6.32 18.66
N THR A 8 -7.85 -7.53 19.20
CA THR A 8 -7.60 -8.75 18.43
C THR A 8 -8.91 -9.46 18.10
N THR A 9 -8.87 -10.36 17.11
CA THR A 9 -10.03 -11.19 16.77
C THR A 9 -10.46 -12.10 17.93
N GLY A 10 -9.56 -12.37 18.89
CA GLY A 10 -9.85 -13.14 20.10
C GLY A 10 -10.59 -12.34 21.17
N ASP A 11 -10.33 -11.04 21.22
CA ASP A 11 -10.83 -10.13 22.27
C ASP A 11 -12.11 -9.41 21.88
N SER A 12 -12.50 -9.49 20.59
CA SER A 12 -13.65 -8.79 20.06
C SER A 12 -14.68 -9.75 19.43
N GLN A 13 -15.92 -9.30 19.37
CA GLN A 13 -16.98 -10.00 18.63
C GLN A 13 -16.83 -9.81 17.10
N LEU A 14 -15.81 -9.06 16.65
CA LEU A 14 -15.45 -8.87 15.25
C LEU A 14 -15.17 -10.23 14.61
N GLY A 15 -16.07 -10.65 13.73
CA GLY A 15 -15.96 -11.93 13.01
C GLY A 15 -16.64 -13.13 13.66
N ARG A 16 -17.32 -12.99 14.82
CA ARG A 16 -18.04 -14.10 15.47
C ARG A 16 -19.54 -14.15 15.19
N ALA A 17 -20.21 -13.03 14.95
CA ALA A 17 -21.61 -12.92 14.54
C ALA A 17 -22.05 -11.46 14.32
N GLU A 18 -21.25 -10.45 14.76
CA GLU A 18 -21.60 -9.05 14.61
C GLU A 18 -21.29 -8.57 13.20
N PRO A 19 -22.23 -7.92 12.49
CA PRO A 19 -21.96 -7.27 11.22
C PRO A 19 -20.86 -6.22 11.36
N ILE A 20 -19.94 -6.16 10.37
CA ILE A 20 -18.82 -5.22 10.39
C ILE A 20 -19.31 -3.76 10.41
N GLU A 21 -20.45 -3.50 9.83
CA GLU A 21 -21.11 -2.20 9.79
C GLU A 21 -21.52 -1.72 11.19
N ASP A 22 -21.97 -2.62 12.04
CA ASP A 22 -22.40 -2.29 13.42
C ASP A 22 -21.16 -2.05 14.29
N SER A 23 -20.14 -2.90 14.17
CA SER A 23 -18.84 -2.66 14.80
C SER A 23 -18.25 -1.30 14.41
N ALA A 24 -18.32 -0.93 13.11
CA ALA A 24 -17.84 0.36 12.62
C ALA A 24 -18.59 1.54 13.27
N ARG A 25 -19.91 1.46 13.37
CA ARG A 25 -20.75 2.50 14.00
C ARG A 25 -20.44 2.67 15.48
N VAL A 26 -20.16 1.58 16.19
CA VAL A 26 -19.86 1.60 17.63
C VAL A 26 -18.44 2.10 17.87
N ILE A 27 -17.43 1.47 17.25
CA ILE A 27 -16.03 1.79 17.49
C ILE A 27 -15.72 3.23 17.09
N SER A 28 -16.24 3.70 15.95
CA SER A 28 -16.01 5.07 15.49
C SER A 28 -16.62 6.17 16.38
N ARG A 29 -17.36 5.81 17.44
CA ARG A 29 -17.82 6.75 18.47
C ARG A 29 -16.88 6.82 19.68
N MET A 30 -15.93 5.92 19.79
CA MET A 30 -15.05 5.77 20.93
C MET A 30 -13.62 6.23 20.65
N VAL A 31 -13.26 6.43 19.38
CA VAL A 31 -11.89 6.75 18.93
C VAL A 31 -11.91 7.85 17.87
N ASP A 32 -10.74 8.47 17.63
CA ASP A 32 -10.57 9.54 16.65
C ASP A 32 -10.14 9.00 15.28
N LEU A 33 -9.57 7.81 15.23
CA LEU A 33 -9.23 7.07 14.02
C LEU A 33 -9.14 5.57 14.26
N VAL A 34 -9.26 4.77 13.21
CA VAL A 34 -9.13 3.30 13.26
C VAL A 34 -8.07 2.86 12.28
N MET A 35 -7.17 1.97 12.69
CA MET A 35 -6.30 1.22 11.79
C MET A 35 -6.76 -0.23 11.76
N ILE A 36 -6.90 -0.81 10.57
CA ILE A 36 -7.31 -2.21 10.40
C ILE A 36 -6.24 -2.95 9.61
N ARG A 37 -5.79 -4.09 10.14
CA ARG A 37 -5.01 -5.09 9.43
C ARG A 37 -5.83 -6.38 9.33
N THR A 38 -6.12 -6.82 8.12
CA THR A 38 -6.96 -7.99 7.84
C THR A 38 -6.55 -8.64 6.52
N TYR A 39 -7.14 -9.77 6.18
CA TYR A 39 -6.89 -10.42 4.88
C TYR A 39 -7.70 -9.76 3.76
N GLU A 40 -9.02 -9.70 3.87
CA GLU A 40 -9.92 -9.23 2.83
C GLU A 40 -10.05 -7.69 2.84
N HIS A 41 -9.72 -7.03 1.73
CA HIS A 41 -9.81 -5.58 1.62
C HIS A 41 -11.25 -5.06 1.74
N THR A 42 -12.20 -5.80 1.22
CA THR A 42 -13.63 -5.48 1.31
C THR A 42 -14.12 -5.27 2.74
N LYS A 43 -13.49 -5.91 3.73
CA LYS A 43 -13.81 -5.68 5.15
C LYS A 43 -13.46 -4.26 5.58
N ILE A 44 -12.31 -3.76 5.12
CA ILE A 44 -11.89 -2.37 5.42
C ILE A 44 -12.82 -1.38 4.72
N GLU A 45 -13.18 -1.64 3.46
CA GLU A 45 -14.09 -0.78 2.71
C GLU A 45 -15.47 -0.68 3.38
N ARG A 46 -16.05 -1.83 3.77
CA ARG A 46 -17.32 -1.89 4.49
C ARG A 46 -17.26 -1.19 5.85
N PHE A 47 -16.16 -1.37 6.58
CA PHE A 47 -15.94 -0.66 7.86
C PHE A 47 -15.84 0.85 7.61
N ALA A 48 -15.04 1.28 6.66
CA ALA A 48 -14.84 2.68 6.34
C ALA A 48 -16.12 3.39 5.88
N ALA A 49 -16.95 2.70 5.10
CA ALA A 49 -18.24 3.22 4.63
C ALA A 49 -19.24 3.53 5.78
N HIS A 50 -19.07 2.90 6.94
CA HIS A 50 -19.97 3.07 8.09
C HIS A 50 -19.27 3.74 9.30
N SER A 51 -17.98 4.03 9.18
CA SER A 51 -17.20 4.74 10.19
C SER A 51 -17.43 6.25 10.13
N ARG A 52 -17.41 6.90 11.29
CA ARG A 52 -17.46 8.38 11.41
C ARG A 52 -16.06 8.99 11.45
N VAL A 53 -15.04 8.18 11.61
CA VAL A 53 -13.64 8.60 11.73
C VAL A 53 -12.83 7.98 10.60
N PRO A 54 -11.66 8.56 10.28
CA PRO A 54 -10.78 7.99 9.26
C PRO A 54 -10.41 6.54 9.57
N VAL A 55 -10.32 5.73 8.51
CA VAL A 55 -9.89 4.34 8.59
C VAL A 55 -8.61 4.18 7.79
N ILE A 56 -7.57 3.68 8.43
CA ILE A 56 -6.26 3.42 7.83
C ILE A 56 -6.16 1.93 7.51
N ASN A 57 -5.84 1.62 6.26
CA ASN A 57 -5.47 0.26 5.87
C ASN A 57 -4.06 -0.05 6.38
N GLY A 58 -3.95 -0.87 7.42
CA GLY A 58 -2.68 -1.34 7.98
C GLY A 58 -2.03 -2.45 7.14
N LEU A 59 -2.83 -3.26 6.47
CA LEU A 59 -2.46 -4.28 5.48
C LEU A 59 -3.71 -5.09 5.09
N THR A 60 -3.81 -5.46 3.83
CA THR A 60 -4.71 -6.50 3.31
C THR A 60 -3.97 -7.40 2.32
N ASN A 61 -4.64 -8.45 1.83
CA ASN A 61 -4.09 -9.29 0.76
C ASN A 61 -3.86 -8.49 -0.53
N GLU A 62 -4.65 -7.44 -0.74
CA GLU A 62 -4.64 -6.63 -1.95
C GLU A 62 -3.67 -5.45 -1.87
N TYR A 63 -3.48 -4.84 -0.67
CA TYR A 63 -2.73 -3.59 -0.52
C TYR A 63 -1.98 -3.47 0.80
N HIS A 64 -0.86 -2.73 0.78
CA HIS A 64 -0.10 -2.36 1.98
C HIS A 64 0.36 -0.89 1.95
N PRO A 65 -0.54 0.08 2.02
CA PRO A 65 -0.20 1.50 1.85
C PRO A 65 0.76 2.03 2.91
N CYS A 66 0.67 1.56 4.15
CA CYS A 66 1.57 2.00 5.23
C CYS A 66 3.03 1.67 4.94
N GLN A 67 3.31 0.49 4.33
CA GLN A 67 4.68 0.12 3.98
C GLN A 67 5.20 0.98 2.82
N ILE A 68 4.40 1.17 1.78
CA ILE A 68 4.82 2.01 0.64
C ILE A 68 5.08 3.45 1.08
N LEU A 69 4.27 4.00 1.98
CA LEU A 69 4.52 5.34 2.54
C LEU A 69 5.82 5.39 3.35
N ALA A 70 6.15 4.33 4.10
CA ALA A 70 7.40 4.24 4.82
C ALA A 70 8.61 4.16 3.87
N ASP A 71 8.50 3.37 2.81
CA ASP A 71 9.56 3.22 1.80
C ASP A 71 9.78 4.52 1.03
N ILE A 72 8.71 5.20 0.63
CA ILE A 72 8.75 6.52 0.01
C ILE A 72 9.37 7.55 0.95
N PHE A 73 8.97 7.57 2.21
CA PHE A 73 9.53 8.48 3.19
C PHE A 73 11.04 8.26 3.38
N THR A 74 11.45 6.99 3.47
CA THR A 74 12.87 6.62 3.53
C THR A 74 13.64 7.10 2.29
N TYR A 75 13.08 6.91 1.09
CA TYR A 75 13.67 7.43 -0.14
C TYR A 75 13.84 8.96 -0.09
N ILE A 76 12.80 9.67 0.35
CA ILE A 76 12.84 11.15 0.47
C ILE A 76 13.92 11.59 1.46
N GLU A 77 14.05 10.94 2.62
CA GLU A 77 15.09 11.26 3.61
C GLU A 77 16.51 11.09 3.06
N HIS A 78 16.73 10.08 2.21
CA HIS A 78 18.07 9.77 1.67
C HIS A 78 18.37 10.44 0.34
N ARG A 79 17.38 10.73 -0.47
CA ARG A 79 17.53 11.21 -1.86
C ARG A 79 16.81 12.52 -2.15
N GLY A 80 15.94 12.98 -1.25
CA GLY A 80 15.27 14.28 -1.37
C GLY A 80 16.22 15.45 -1.21
N SER A 81 15.78 16.62 -1.66
CA SER A 81 16.53 17.84 -1.49
C SER A 81 16.67 18.21 -0.01
N LYS A 82 17.88 18.46 0.44
CA LYS A 82 18.17 18.83 1.84
C LYS A 82 17.89 20.30 2.17
N ASP A 83 17.53 21.09 1.16
CA ASP A 83 17.28 22.52 1.32
C ASP A 83 15.87 22.89 1.81
N GLY A 84 14.99 21.87 1.96
CA GLY A 84 13.63 22.07 2.50
C GLY A 84 12.71 22.90 1.59
N THR A 85 13.16 23.23 0.39
CA THR A 85 12.40 24.00 -0.58
C THR A 85 11.69 23.08 -1.57
N GLY A 86 10.43 22.78 -1.36
CA GLY A 86 9.64 21.99 -2.29
C GLY A 86 8.65 21.06 -1.60
N ASN A 87 7.69 20.59 -2.38
CA ASN A 87 6.79 19.54 -1.93
C ASN A 87 7.58 18.23 -1.81
N LEU A 88 7.46 17.52 -0.68
CA LEU A 88 8.15 16.26 -0.42
C LEU A 88 7.99 15.23 -1.54
N THR A 89 6.86 15.25 -2.24
CA THR A 89 6.58 14.33 -3.35
C THR A 89 7.22 14.75 -4.68
N ASP A 90 7.72 15.97 -4.81
CA ASP A 90 8.31 16.44 -6.08
C ASP A 90 9.62 15.70 -6.42
N CYS A 91 10.32 15.17 -5.41
CA CYS A 91 11.51 14.36 -5.63
C CYS A 91 11.23 12.98 -6.26
N LEU A 92 9.95 12.56 -6.29
CA LEU A 92 9.53 11.29 -6.89
C LEU A 92 9.11 11.45 -8.35
N LYS A 93 8.67 12.64 -8.76
CA LYS A 93 8.21 12.88 -10.13
C LYS A 93 9.27 12.53 -11.16
N GLY A 94 8.87 11.72 -12.15
CA GLY A 94 9.75 11.26 -13.22
C GLY A 94 10.84 10.26 -12.78
N LYS A 95 10.79 9.78 -11.55
CA LYS A 95 11.67 8.72 -11.05
C LYS A 95 11.19 7.35 -11.48
N THR A 96 12.07 6.37 -11.37
CA THR A 96 11.78 4.98 -11.68
C THR A 96 12.02 4.11 -10.45
N VAL A 97 11.00 3.36 -10.07
CA VAL A 97 11.06 2.33 -9.02
C VAL A 97 11.01 0.96 -9.68
N ALA A 98 12.01 0.13 -9.49
CA ALA A 98 11.99 -1.25 -9.94
C ALA A 98 11.43 -2.14 -8.82
N TRP A 99 10.36 -2.86 -9.15
CA TRP A 99 9.83 -3.94 -8.33
C TRP A 99 10.26 -5.28 -8.92
N VAL A 100 10.93 -6.11 -8.14
CA VAL A 100 11.35 -7.46 -8.52
C VAL A 100 10.82 -8.45 -7.50
N GLY A 101 9.84 -9.26 -7.87
CA GLY A 101 9.17 -10.20 -6.98
C GLY A 101 7.74 -10.53 -7.41
N ASP A 102 6.97 -11.13 -6.54
CA ASP A 102 5.57 -11.50 -6.79
C ASP A 102 4.69 -10.28 -7.05
N GLY A 103 3.67 -10.45 -7.89
CA GLY A 103 2.60 -9.49 -8.10
C GLY A 103 1.61 -9.46 -6.93
N ASN A 104 2.10 -9.15 -5.73
CA ASN A 104 1.36 -9.18 -4.48
C ASN A 104 0.81 -7.79 -4.07
N ASN A 105 0.33 -7.67 -2.82
CA ASN A 105 -0.18 -6.42 -2.26
C ASN A 105 0.83 -5.26 -2.32
N MET A 106 2.13 -5.55 -2.18
CA MET A 106 3.18 -4.53 -2.29
C MET A 106 3.29 -4.01 -3.73
N ALA A 107 3.35 -4.91 -4.73
CA ALA A 107 3.38 -4.55 -6.13
C ALA A 107 2.14 -3.71 -6.51
N ASN A 108 0.94 -4.15 -6.11
CA ASN A 108 -0.31 -3.42 -6.35
C ASN A 108 -0.25 -1.99 -5.77
N THR A 109 0.28 -1.86 -4.55
CA THR A 109 0.35 -0.55 -3.88
C THR A 109 1.41 0.34 -4.49
N TRP A 110 2.55 -0.21 -4.96
CA TRP A 110 3.54 0.56 -5.72
C TRP A 110 2.95 1.13 -7.01
N LEU A 111 2.12 0.36 -7.72
CA LEU A 111 1.45 0.82 -8.94
C LEU A 111 0.48 1.97 -8.65
N GLN A 112 -0.32 1.87 -7.59
CA GLN A 112 -1.21 2.97 -7.17
C GLN A 112 -0.43 4.21 -6.78
N ALA A 113 0.65 4.05 -6.02
CA ALA A 113 1.51 5.17 -5.62
C ALA A 113 2.14 5.86 -6.83
N ALA A 114 2.57 5.10 -7.84
CA ALA A 114 3.14 5.64 -9.07
C ALA A 114 2.15 6.54 -9.82
N GLU A 115 0.90 6.07 -9.98
CA GLU A 115 -0.15 6.86 -10.61
C GLU A 115 -0.45 8.15 -9.85
N MET A 116 -0.49 8.08 -8.51
CA MET A 116 -0.80 9.23 -7.66
C MET A 116 0.34 10.25 -7.56
N LEU A 117 1.59 9.80 -7.56
CA LEU A 117 2.77 10.62 -7.25
C LEU A 117 3.64 10.94 -8.49
N GLY A 118 3.31 10.37 -9.66
CA GLY A 118 3.92 10.71 -10.94
C GLY A 118 5.33 10.14 -11.16
N PHE A 119 5.61 8.94 -10.62
CA PHE A 119 6.79 8.14 -10.94
C PHE A 119 6.40 6.92 -11.78
N THR A 120 7.38 6.16 -12.27
CA THR A 120 7.14 4.95 -13.09
C THR A 120 7.60 3.71 -12.32
N VAL A 121 6.82 2.63 -12.39
CA VAL A 121 7.23 1.32 -11.85
C VAL A 121 7.71 0.42 -12.99
N HIS A 122 8.92 -0.11 -12.85
CA HIS A 122 9.41 -1.22 -13.65
C HIS A 122 9.11 -2.52 -12.91
N LEU A 123 8.21 -3.34 -13.46
CA LEU A 123 7.80 -4.62 -12.87
C LEU A 123 8.59 -5.77 -13.48
N SER A 124 9.18 -6.62 -12.67
CA SER A 124 9.66 -7.93 -13.08
C SER A 124 9.15 -8.97 -12.10
N THR A 125 8.16 -9.74 -12.57
CA THR A 125 7.50 -10.79 -11.77
C THR A 125 7.78 -12.15 -12.40
N PRO A 126 7.95 -13.22 -11.61
CA PRO A 126 8.08 -14.57 -12.14
C PRO A 126 6.80 -15.00 -12.88
N SER A 127 6.94 -15.91 -13.84
CA SER A 127 5.79 -16.47 -14.56
C SER A 127 4.85 -17.20 -13.60
N GLY A 128 3.56 -16.86 -13.68
CA GLY A 128 2.51 -17.36 -12.78
C GLY A 128 2.31 -16.54 -11.50
N TYR A 129 3.12 -15.47 -11.32
CA TYR A 129 3.04 -14.54 -10.18
C TYR A 129 2.90 -13.10 -10.66
N GLU A 130 2.32 -12.91 -11.83
CA GLU A 130 2.11 -11.59 -12.40
C GLU A 130 1.12 -10.78 -11.56
N VAL A 131 1.21 -9.45 -11.65
CA VAL A 131 0.26 -8.54 -11.03
C VAL A 131 -1.12 -8.71 -11.67
N ASP A 132 -2.14 -8.86 -10.85
CA ASP A 132 -3.53 -8.74 -11.31
C ASP A 132 -3.91 -7.26 -11.42
N HIS A 133 -3.91 -6.76 -12.64
CA HIS A 133 -4.22 -5.36 -12.91
C HIS A 133 -5.65 -4.96 -12.53
N SER A 134 -6.58 -5.91 -12.40
CA SER A 134 -7.94 -5.64 -11.93
C SER A 134 -7.96 -5.29 -10.44
N ILE A 135 -7.07 -5.90 -9.66
CA ILE A 135 -6.87 -5.61 -8.24
C ILE A 135 -6.07 -4.33 -8.08
N ALA A 136 -4.98 -4.17 -8.80
CA ALA A 136 -4.11 -2.99 -8.68
C ALA A 136 -4.86 -1.67 -8.96
N GLY A 137 -5.96 -1.72 -9.72
CA GLY A 137 -6.83 -0.56 -9.96
C GLY A 137 -6.16 0.57 -10.73
N VAL A 138 -5.02 0.32 -11.37
CA VAL A 138 -4.26 1.30 -12.13
C VAL A 138 -4.96 1.60 -13.45
N ARG A 139 -5.20 2.88 -13.71
CA ARG A 139 -5.93 3.36 -14.88
C ARG A 139 -5.04 3.73 -16.05
N SER A 140 -3.77 4.07 -15.80
CA SER A 140 -2.82 4.49 -16.82
C SER A 140 -1.73 3.45 -17.04
N SER A 141 -1.57 3.01 -18.28
CA SER A 141 -0.42 2.19 -18.70
C SER A 141 0.91 2.95 -18.70
N ASP A 142 0.87 4.28 -18.53
CA ASP A 142 2.08 5.12 -18.56
C ASP A 142 2.84 5.09 -17.23
N SER A 143 2.18 4.65 -16.15
CA SER A 143 2.77 4.59 -14.80
C SER A 143 3.62 3.34 -14.55
N TYR A 144 3.64 2.38 -15.47
CA TYR A 144 4.45 1.16 -15.31
C TYR A 144 4.92 0.55 -16.63
N LYS A 145 5.98 -0.27 -16.54
CA LYS A 145 6.49 -1.11 -17.63
C LYS A 145 6.79 -2.50 -17.09
N VAL A 146 6.52 -3.53 -17.89
CA VAL A 146 6.77 -4.93 -17.53
C VAL A 146 8.01 -5.44 -18.22
N PHE A 147 8.89 -6.09 -17.46
CA PHE A 147 10.13 -6.68 -17.93
C PHE A 147 10.17 -8.18 -17.58
N LYS A 148 10.69 -8.99 -18.48
CA LYS A 148 10.92 -10.42 -18.22
C LYS A 148 12.21 -10.65 -17.43
N ASP A 149 13.22 -9.85 -17.72
CA ASP A 149 14.52 -9.92 -17.04
C ASP A 149 14.55 -8.90 -15.90
N PRO A 150 14.77 -9.34 -14.63
CA PRO A 150 14.89 -8.44 -13.50
C PRO A 150 16.07 -7.46 -13.63
N MET A 151 17.14 -7.84 -14.32
CA MET A 151 18.27 -6.93 -14.56
C MET A 151 17.88 -5.77 -15.48
N GLU A 152 17.05 -6.03 -16.49
CA GLU A 152 16.52 -4.99 -17.37
C GLU A 152 15.56 -4.07 -16.61
N ALA A 153 14.72 -4.62 -15.71
CA ALA A 153 13.83 -3.83 -14.87
C ALA A 153 14.59 -2.87 -13.95
N CYS A 154 15.71 -3.34 -13.40
CA CYS A 154 16.56 -2.55 -12.50
C CYS A 154 17.45 -1.55 -13.22
N ALA A 155 17.68 -1.69 -14.53
CA ALA A 155 18.57 -0.83 -15.27
C ALA A 155 18.07 0.63 -15.28
N GLY A 156 18.86 1.54 -14.70
CA GLY A 156 18.53 2.96 -14.60
C GLY A 156 17.44 3.30 -13.57
N ALA A 157 17.03 2.36 -12.72
CA ALA A 157 16.08 2.63 -11.66
C ALA A 157 16.70 3.49 -10.55
N ASP A 158 15.94 4.45 -10.03
CA ASP A 158 16.31 5.27 -8.89
C ASP A 158 16.17 4.53 -7.55
N LEU A 159 15.25 3.58 -7.47
CA LEU A 159 14.99 2.69 -6.34
C LEU A 159 14.73 1.28 -6.84
N VAL A 160 15.34 0.29 -6.20
CA VAL A 160 15.05 -1.13 -6.39
C VAL A 160 14.45 -1.67 -5.10
N THR A 161 13.33 -2.35 -5.21
CA THR A 161 12.60 -2.91 -4.07
C THR A 161 12.10 -4.31 -4.38
N THR A 162 11.95 -5.11 -3.36
CA THR A 162 11.46 -6.48 -3.39
C THR A 162 10.75 -6.80 -2.08
N ASP A 163 10.11 -7.95 -2.01
CA ASP A 163 9.48 -8.46 -0.80
C ASP A 163 10.07 -9.82 -0.41
N VAL A 164 9.53 -10.45 0.62
CA VAL A 164 9.90 -11.78 1.07
C VAL A 164 9.65 -12.85 0.00
N TRP A 165 10.38 -13.97 0.08
CA TRP A 165 10.26 -15.09 -0.87
C TRP A 165 8.90 -15.78 -0.86
N THR A 166 8.20 -15.70 0.25
CA THR A 166 6.85 -16.26 0.40
C THR A 166 5.99 -15.22 1.10
N SER A 167 5.07 -14.64 0.35
CA SER A 167 4.04 -13.76 0.89
C SER A 167 3.05 -14.55 1.76
N MET A 168 2.40 -13.87 2.70
CA MET A 168 1.37 -14.48 3.55
C MET A 168 0.21 -15.04 2.74
#